data_fd44483b33020bfa3b1c30129e3d1056
#
_entry.id   fd44483b33020bfa3b1c30129e3d1056
#
_cell.length_a   1.000
_cell.length_b   1.000
_cell.length_c   1.000
_cell.angle_alpha   90.00
_cell.angle_beta   90.00
_cell.angle_gamma   90.00
#
_symmetry.space_group_name_H-M   'P 1'
#
loop_
_entity.id
_entity.type
_entity.pdbx_description
1 polymer ?
#
loop_
_entity_poly.entity_id
_entity_poly.type
_entity_poly.pdbx_seq_one_letter_code
_entity_poly.pdbx_strand_id
1 'polypeptide(L)'
;MNNGSQTARILIIDDESNIRAMMRLALEHTGYHVQVAADGVEGLQTFGKGADFDLVLLDQRMPTMPGIEVLREIFERRAETKVILITAFGTMDLALEAIQAGAQDFLRKPFTAETLRTAVQSALERPVRRVSAVPVSLICREFTKSTINGFSFELADGHEDHKAGGDLMLDYDVHRGDQTTRVRVMLPGYVQELVRAHADTEVLPGGERFWQAMCEDALSSALWQEAALPPNNQLRIDDLTPSTKKWLDSVLTISLQDAGAVETHA
;
A
#
# COMPACT_ATOMS: atom_id res chain seq x y z
N MET A 1 22.91 27.57 -16.45
CA MET A 1 22.68 28.10 -15.10
C MET A 1 22.30 26.91 -14.26
N ASN A 2 23.26 26.42 -13.45
CA ASN A 2 23.02 25.28 -12.55
C ASN A 2 22.05 25.73 -11.46
N ASN A 3 20.80 25.32 -11.56
CA ASN A 3 19.96 25.24 -10.36
C ASN A 3 20.59 24.20 -9.45
N GLY A 4 21.21 24.65 -8.35
CA GLY A 4 21.72 23.78 -7.31
C GLY A 4 20.55 22.96 -6.75
N SER A 5 20.35 21.79 -7.31
CA SER A 5 19.42 20.80 -6.77
C SER A 5 19.89 20.47 -5.37
N GLN A 6 19.26 21.06 -4.36
CA GLN A 6 19.48 20.70 -2.98
C GLN A 6 19.21 19.20 -2.88
N THR A 7 20.25 18.44 -2.56
CA THR A 7 20.13 16.97 -2.50
C THR A 7 19.16 16.61 -1.39
N ALA A 8 18.10 15.84 -1.70
CA ALA A 8 17.07 15.50 -0.75
C ALA A 8 17.62 14.78 0.49
N ARG A 9 17.05 15.10 1.64
CA ARG A 9 17.40 14.53 2.96
C ARG A 9 16.38 13.47 3.34
N ILE A 10 16.87 12.25 3.59
CA ILE A 10 16.03 11.08 3.87
C ILE A 10 16.37 10.56 5.27
N LEU A 11 15.34 10.30 6.06
CA LEU A 11 15.45 9.60 7.34
C LEU A 11 14.95 8.16 7.14
N ILE A 12 15.76 7.18 7.57
CA ILE A 12 15.40 5.76 7.56
C ILE A 12 15.22 5.32 9.02
N ILE A 13 14.05 4.76 9.33
CA ILE A 13 13.70 4.23 10.64
C ILE A 13 13.32 2.76 10.48
N ASP A 14 14.16 1.85 10.93
CA ASP A 14 13.99 0.39 10.77
C ASP A 14 14.83 -0.33 11.83
N ASP A 15 14.34 -1.34 12.51
CA ASP A 15 15.06 -2.03 13.57
C ASP A 15 16.10 -3.05 13.04
N GLU A 16 15.93 -3.50 11.80
CA GLU A 16 16.83 -4.45 11.15
C GLU A 16 18.09 -3.76 10.60
N SER A 17 19.24 -3.94 11.28
CA SER A 17 20.51 -3.28 10.92
C SER A 17 20.95 -3.53 9.47
N ASN A 18 20.72 -4.74 8.96
CA ASN A 18 21.10 -5.11 7.59
C ASN A 18 20.24 -4.38 6.54
N ILE A 19 18.92 -4.27 6.81
CA ILE A 19 17.99 -3.56 5.95
C ILE A 19 18.33 -2.07 5.95
N ARG A 20 18.54 -1.47 7.14
CA ARG A 20 18.98 -0.08 7.27
C ARG A 20 20.25 0.21 6.49
N ALA A 21 21.27 -0.67 6.63
CA ALA A 21 22.53 -0.52 5.92
C ALA A 21 22.38 -0.59 4.41
N MET A 22 21.58 -1.54 3.91
CA MET A 22 21.29 -1.71 2.49
C MET A 22 20.55 -0.48 1.93
N MET A 23 19.50 -0.01 2.61
CA MET A 23 18.74 1.18 2.19
C MET A 23 19.61 2.42 2.16
N ARG A 24 20.41 2.65 3.22
CA ARG A 24 21.34 3.76 3.29
C ARG A 24 22.31 3.76 2.11
N LEU A 25 22.99 2.63 1.90
CA LEU A 25 23.98 2.51 0.82
C LEU A 25 23.35 2.74 -0.56
N ALA A 26 22.16 2.17 -0.79
CA ALA A 26 21.45 2.31 -2.06
C ALA A 26 21.07 3.77 -2.37
N LEU A 27 20.70 4.55 -1.36
CA LEU A 27 20.26 5.93 -1.51
C LEU A 27 21.42 6.93 -1.49
N GLU A 28 22.43 6.73 -0.65
CA GLU A 28 23.65 7.55 -0.68
C GLU A 28 24.39 7.44 -2.03
N HIS A 29 24.36 6.25 -2.65
CA HIS A 29 24.97 6.04 -3.97
C HIS A 29 24.26 6.85 -5.09
N THR A 30 22.99 7.19 -4.91
CA THR A 30 22.23 8.06 -5.82
C THR A 30 22.30 9.54 -5.46
N GLY A 31 23.08 9.89 -4.42
CA GLY A 31 23.36 11.27 -4.05
C GLY A 31 22.45 11.84 -2.94
N TYR A 32 21.56 11.08 -2.35
CA TYR A 32 20.72 11.54 -1.23
C TYR A 32 21.53 11.65 0.08
N HIS A 33 21.15 12.62 0.92
CA HIS A 33 21.66 12.69 2.30
C HIS A 33 20.81 11.82 3.21
N VAL A 34 21.38 10.75 3.75
CA VAL A 34 20.66 9.75 4.54
C VAL A 34 21.05 9.81 6.00
N GLN A 35 20.06 9.90 6.89
CA GLN A 35 20.20 9.62 8.31
C GLN A 35 19.45 8.36 8.67
N VAL A 36 19.88 7.65 9.70
CA VAL A 36 19.29 6.37 10.11
C VAL A 36 18.96 6.39 11.60
N ALA A 37 17.89 5.70 11.96
CA ALA A 37 17.50 5.44 13.35
C ALA A 37 17.14 3.96 13.49
N ALA A 38 17.46 3.38 14.64
CA ALA A 38 17.29 1.95 14.90
C ALA A 38 15.91 1.59 15.46
N ASP A 39 15.13 2.57 15.88
CA ASP A 39 13.79 2.38 16.40
C ASP A 39 12.95 3.66 16.25
N GLY A 40 11.66 3.57 16.56
CA GLY A 40 10.73 4.70 16.44
C GLY A 40 11.05 5.87 17.36
N VAL A 41 11.57 5.60 18.56
CA VAL A 41 11.90 6.64 19.54
C VAL A 41 13.11 7.45 19.06
N GLU A 42 14.19 6.78 18.64
CA GLU A 42 15.37 7.41 18.03
C GLU A 42 15.00 8.18 16.76
N GLY A 43 14.11 7.59 15.94
CA GLY A 43 13.56 8.21 14.73
C GLY A 43 12.85 9.52 15.02
N LEU A 44 11.94 9.55 15.99
CA LEU A 44 11.20 10.76 16.40
C LEU A 44 12.13 11.81 17.05
N GLN A 45 13.15 11.39 17.78
CA GLN A 45 14.17 12.30 18.33
C GLN A 45 15.01 12.92 17.21
N THR A 46 15.40 12.14 16.22
CA THR A 46 16.19 12.60 15.07
C THR A 46 15.36 13.55 14.21
N PHE A 47 14.09 13.23 13.97
CA PHE A 47 13.14 14.07 13.28
C PHE A 47 12.88 15.41 13.99
N GLY A 48 12.84 15.43 15.32
CA GLY A 48 12.60 16.61 16.15
C GLY A 48 13.80 17.56 16.32
N LYS A 49 15.03 17.16 15.96
CA LYS A 49 16.25 17.97 16.14
C LYS A 49 16.43 19.12 15.13
N GLY A 50 15.36 19.55 14.46
CA GLY A 50 15.42 20.69 13.52
C GLY A 50 15.99 20.32 12.15
N ALA A 51 16.20 19.06 11.85
CA ALA A 51 16.56 18.60 10.54
C ALA A 51 15.30 18.51 9.66
N ASP A 52 15.27 19.28 8.56
CA ASP A 52 14.20 19.17 7.56
C ASP A 52 14.50 17.93 6.70
N PHE A 53 13.68 16.89 6.86
CA PHE A 53 13.71 15.73 5.99
C PHE A 53 12.63 15.90 4.91
N ASP A 54 13.05 15.62 3.66
CA ASP A 54 12.15 15.63 2.50
C ASP A 54 11.33 14.35 2.42
N LEU A 55 11.86 13.24 2.99
CA LEU A 55 11.21 11.95 2.99
C LEU A 55 11.64 11.13 4.23
N VAL A 56 10.71 10.38 4.79
CA VAL A 56 10.97 9.37 5.82
C VAL A 56 10.62 7.99 5.26
N LEU A 57 11.55 7.04 5.39
CA LEU A 57 11.33 5.61 5.18
C LEU A 57 11.13 4.97 6.55
N LEU A 58 9.99 4.39 6.79
CA LEU A 58 9.56 3.98 8.12
C LEU A 58 9.13 2.51 8.13
N ASP A 59 9.86 1.70 8.87
CA ASP A 59 9.41 0.31 9.09
C ASP A 59 8.16 0.25 9.94
N GLN A 60 7.24 -0.64 9.55
CA GLN A 60 5.98 -0.83 10.25
C GLN A 60 6.13 -1.59 11.56
N ARG A 61 7.03 -2.61 11.59
CA ARG A 61 7.15 -3.49 12.74
C ARG A 61 8.46 -3.31 13.46
N MET A 62 8.43 -2.49 14.48
CA MET A 62 9.56 -2.27 15.39
C MET A 62 9.17 -2.66 16.82
N PRO A 63 10.12 -3.17 17.64
CA PRO A 63 9.81 -3.73 18.95
C PRO A 63 9.25 -2.72 19.96
N THR A 64 9.67 -1.47 19.90
CA THR A 64 9.36 -0.44 20.91
C THR A 64 8.12 0.38 20.58
N MET A 65 7.93 0.70 19.29
CA MET A 65 6.83 1.52 18.81
C MET A 65 6.49 1.12 17.38
N PRO A 66 5.25 0.73 17.08
CA PRO A 66 4.82 0.43 15.73
C PRO A 66 4.99 1.62 14.79
N GLY A 67 5.35 1.37 13.52
CA GLY A 67 5.57 2.43 12.54
C GLY A 67 4.37 3.35 12.34
N ILE A 68 3.15 2.84 12.48
CA ILE A 68 1.93 3.65 12.36
C ILE A 68 1.81 4.72 13.47
N GLU A 69 2.29 4.41 14.68
CA GLU A 69 2.33 5.40 15.77
C GLU A 69 3.39 6.46 15.50
N VAL A 70 4.57 6.05 15.01
CA VAL A 70 5.63 6.98 14.59
C VAL A 70 5.13 7.89 13.47
N LEU A 71 4.38 7.34 12.51
CA LEU A 71 3.80 8.08 11.40
C LEU A 71 2.86 9.19 11.91
N ARG A 72 1.94 8.87 12.83
CA ARG A 72 1.02 9.85 13.43
C ARG A 72 1.78 10.98 14.12
N GLU A 73 2.79 10.64 14.92
CA GLU A 73 3.65 11.61 15.60
C GLU A 73 4.42 12.53 14.63
N ILE A 74 4.89 11.97 13.49
CA ILE A 74 5.56 12.76 12.45
C ILE A 74 4.58 13.77 11.86
N PHE A 75 3.35 13.38 11.55
CA PHE A 75 2.35 14.28 10.97
C PHE A 75 1.81 15.30 11.95
N GLU A 76 1.68 14.97 13.25
CA GLU A 76 1.34 15.94 14.29
C GLU A 76 2.41 17.04 14.39
N ARG A 77 3.68 16.70 14.22
CA ARG A 77 4.79 17.66 14.26
C ARG A 77 4.95 18.43 12.96
N ARG A 78 4.75 17.75 11.82
CA ARG A 78 4.91 18.31 10.48
C ARG A 78 4.04 17.57 9.47
N ALA A 79 2.85 18.11 9.21
CA ALA A 79 1.85 17.52 8.33
C ALA A 79 2.28 17.42 6.84
N GLU A 80 3.33 18.14 6.45
CA GLU A 80 3.82 18.16 5.06
C GLU A 80 4.99 17.20 4.81
N THR A 81 5.34 16.37 5.79
CA THR A 81 6.42 15.38 5.63
C THR A 81 5.97 14.24 4.73
N LYS A 82 6.78 13.89 3.75
CA LYS A 82 6.53 12.68 2.94
C LYS A 82 7.00 11.45 3.69
N VAL A 83 6.17 10.42 3.78
CA VAL A 83 6.52 9.17 4.45
C VAL A 83 6.18 7.99 3.55
N ILE A 84 7.13 7.07 3.35
CA ILE A 84 6.91 5.75 2.78
C ILE A 84 6.94 4.75 3.93
N LEU A 85 5.83 4.04 4.14
CA LEU A 85 5.79 2.96 5.11
C LEU A 85 6.36 1.69 4.50
N ILE A 86 7.29 1.04 5.23
CA ILE A 86 7.91 -0.23 4.81
C ILE A 86 7.32 -1.36 5.64
N THR A 87 6.89 -2.44 5.01
CA THR A 87 6.23 -3.54 5.72
C THR A 87 6.58 -4.91 5.14
N ALA A 88 6.74 -5.90 6.01
CA ALA A 88 6.88 -7.30 5.60
C ALA A 88 5.52 -7.96 5.30
N PHE A 89 4.42 -7.38 5.78
CA PHE A 89 3.07 -7.87 5.57
C PHE A 89 2.26 -6.79 4.85
N GLY A 90 2.16 -6.92 3.53
CA GLY A 90 1.25 -6.10 2.75
C GLY A 90 -0.17 -6.66 2.82
N THR A 91 -0.83 -6.57 3.98
CA THR A 91 -2.27 -6.65 3.98
C THR A 91 -2.80 -5.31 3.50
N MET A 92 -3.85 -5.31 2.71
CA MET A 92 -4.53 -4.11 2.23
C MET A 92 -4.87 -3.16 3.41
N ASP A 93 -5.19 -3.73 4.57
CA ASP A 93 -5.51 -3.01 5.79
C ASP A 93 -4.40 -2.07 6.25
N LEU A 94 -3.18 -2.56 6.28
CA LEU A 94 -2.02 -1.79 6.71
C LEU A 94 -1.68 -0.67 5.71
N ALA A 95 -1.85 -0.94 4.42
CA ALA A 95 -1.67 0.06 3.38
C ALA A 95 -2.76 1.14 3.48
N LEU A 96 -4.01 0.75 3.72
CA LEU A 96 -5.13 1.66 3.95
C LEU A 96 -4.91 2.51 5.21
N GLU A 97 -4.53 1.88 6.33
CA GLU A 97 -4.23 2.58 7.58
C GLU A 97 -3.08 3.58 7.40
N ALA A 98 -2.00 3.18 6.72
CA ALA A 98 -0.87 4.06 6.44
C ALA A 98 -1.27 5.28 5.61
N ILE A 99 -2.08 5.09 4.58
CA ILE A 99 -2.54 6.18 3.71
C ILE A 99 -3.54 7.09 4.41
N GLN A 100 -4.45 6.54 5.19
CA GLN A 100 -5.37 7.32 6.02
C GLN A 100 -4.61 8.11 7.08
N ALA A 101 -3.53 7.54 7.63
CA ALA A 101 -2.62 8.24 8.51
C ALA A 101 -1.73 9.27 7.76
N GLY A 102 -1.82 9.38 6.43
CA GLY A 102 -1.14 10.38 5.61
C GLY A 102 0.14 9.91 4.91
N ALA A 103 0.48 8.63 4.95
CA ALA A 103 1.64 8.12 4.22
C ALA A 103 1.54 8.45 2.72
N GLN A 104 2.67 8.85 2.12
CA GLN A 104 2.76 9.16 0.69
C GLN A 104 2.68 7.89 -0.16
N ASP A 105 3.29 6.81 0.34
CA ASP A 105 3.34 5.52 -0.33
C ASP A 105 3.68 4.41 0.69
N PHE A 106 3.67 3.16 0.25
CA PHE A 106 4.18 2.04 1.04
C PHE A 106 5.08 1.14 0.20
N LEU A 107 6.05 0.47 0.86
CA LEU A 107 6.98 -0.45 0.22
C LEU A 107 6.97 -1.79 0.96
N ARG A 108 6.76 -2.87 0.22
CA ARG A 108 6.70 -4.21 0.82
C ARG A 108 8.07 -4.89 0.85
N LYS A 109 8.46 -5.44 2.00
CA LYS A 109 9.62 -6.33 2.16
C LYS A 109 9.30 -7.74 1.66
N PRO A 110 10.26 -8.43 0.99
CA PRO A 110 11.57 -7.98 0.56
C PRO A 110 11.49 -7.11 -0.70
N PHE A 111 12.39 -6.14 -0.85
CA PHE A 111 12.50 -5.26 -2.01
C PHE A 111 13.95 -5.16 -2.48
N THR A 112 14.14 -4.79 -3.75
CA THR A 112 15.46 -4.54 -4.31
C THR A 112 15.89 -3.09 -4.11
N ALA A 113 17.20 -2.82 -4.24
CA ALA A 113 17.70 -1.46 -4.22
C ALA A 113 17.13 -0.59 -5.35
N GLU A 114 16.77 -1.20 -6.48
CA GLU A 114 16.13 -0.52 -7.60
C GLU A 114 14.69 -0.13 -7.28
N THR A 115 13.89 -1.06 -6.74
CA THR A 115 12.52 -0.78 -6.28
C THR A 115 12.49 0.33 -5.24
N LEU A 116 13.45 0.31 -4.28
CA LEU A 116 13.59 1.36 -3.28
C LEU A 116 13.85 2.72 -3.92
N ARG A 117 14.81 2.80 -4.86
CA ARG A 117 15.15 4.06 -5.54
C ARG A 117 13.97 4.61 -6.32
N THR A 118 13.26 3.76 -7.04
CA THR A 118 12.07 4.14 -7.81
C THR A 118 10.96 4.68 -6.91
N ALA A 119 10.69 4.02 -5.79
CA ALA A 119 9.69 4.46 -4.81
C ALA A 119 10.07 5.82 -4.20
N VAL A 120 11.33 5.99 -3.80
CA VAL A 120 11.84 7.24 -3.23
C VAL A 120 11.76 8.39 -4.24
N GLN A 121 12.21 8.18 -5.47
CA GLN A 121 12.15 9.19 -6.52
C GLN A 121 10.70 9.59 -6.79
N SER A 122 9.81 8.63 -6.98
CA SER A 122 8.38 8.87 -7.20
C SER A 122 7.74 9.66 -6.05
N ALA A 123 8.06 9.32 -4.81
CA ALA A 123 7.54 10.03 -3.65
C ALA A 123 8.06 11.48 -3.56
N LEU A 124 9.32 11.71 -3.90
CA LEU A 124 9.91 13.05 -3.88
C LEU A 124 9.33 13.96 -4.98
N GLU A 125 9.01 13.41 -6.14
CA GLU A 125 8.45 14.15 -7.28
C GLU A 125 6.96 14.50 -7.09
N ARG A 126 6.19 13.68 -6.37
CA ARG A 126 4.77 13.92 -6.12
C ARG A 126 4.56 15.07 -5.12
N PRO A 127 3.51 15.89 -5.27
CA PRO A 127 3.13 16.86 -4.26
C PRO A 127 2.77 16.17 -2.93
N VAL A 128 2.97 16.88 -1.83
CA VAL A 128 2.59 16.38 -0.50
C VAL A 128 1.08 16.10 -0.47
N ARG A 129 0.72 14.90 -0.06
CA ARG A 129 -0.68 14.54 0.16
C ARG A 129 -1.19 15.24 1.42
N ARG A 130 -2.14 16.15 1.27
CA ARG A 130 -2.88 16.65 2.45
C ARG A 130 -3.91 15.62 2.84
N VAL A 131 -3.92 15.26 4.12
CA VAL A 131 -4.96 14.38 4.70
C VAL A 131 -6.28 15.15 4.67
N SER A 132 -6.95 15.14 3.53
CA SER A 132 -8.38 15.33 3.44
C SER A 132 -8.97 13.93 3.35
N ALA A 133 -10.10 13.67 3.99
CA ALA A 133 -10.77 12.38 3.94
C ALA A 133 -10.76 11.86 2.48
N VAL A 134 -9.78 10.99 2.18
CA VAL A 134 -9.62 10.46 0.83
C VAL A 134 -10.67 9.38 0.70
N PRO A 135 -11.65 9.51 -0.21
CA PRO A 135 -12.60 8.43 -0.44
C PRO A 135 -11.81 7.15 -0.71
N VAL A 136 -12.20 6.04 -0.07
CA VAL A 136 -11.62 4.70 -0.28
C VAL A 136 -11.46 4.38 -1.77
N SER A 137 -12.32 4.97 -2.61
CA SER A 137 -12.29 4.87 -4.07
C SER A 137 -11.05 5.42 -4.78
N LEU A 138 -10.29 6.33 -4.15
CA LEU A 138 -9.06 6.89 -4.73
C LEU A 138 -7.82 6.09 -4.30
N ILE A 139 -7.89 5.42 -3.16
CA ILE A 139 -6.79 4.64 -2.60
C ILE A 139 -6.46 3.45 -3.52
N CYS A 140 -7.47 2.84 -4.14
CA CYS A 140 -7.29 1.71 -5.05
C CYS A 140 -6.65 2.08 -6.42
N ARG A 141 -6.53 3.36 -6.78
CA ARG A 141 -6.05 3.76 -8.13
C ARG A 141 -4.55 4.00 -8.24
N GLU A 142 -3.84 4.25 -7.16
CA GLU A 142 -2.46 4.77 -7.22
C GLU A 142 -1.38 3.82 -6.67
N PHE A 143 -1.77 2.64 -6.19
CA PHE A 143 -0.75 1.66 -5.79
C PHE A 143 -0.13 1.04 -7.03
N THR A 144 1.18 1.14 -7.13
CA THR A 144 1.95 0.32 -8.07
C THR A 144 1.69 -1.13 -7.68
N LYS A 145 0.80 -1.79 -8.41
CA LYS A 145 0.41 -3.18 -8.23
C LYS A 145 1.56 -4.07 -8.68
N SER A 146 2.68 -3.98 -7.95
CA SER A 146 3.88 -4.75 -8.23
C SER A 146 4.15 -5.73 -7.11
N THR A 147 4.48 -6.96 -7.47
CA THR A 147 4.94 -7.98 -6.53
C THR A 147 6.46 -8.00 -6.49
N ILE A 148 7.02 -8.49 -5.39
CA ILE A 148 8.47 -8.64 -5.18
C ILE A 148 9.12 -9.51 -6.25
N ASN A 149 8.35 -10.44 -6.82
CA ASN A 149 8.82 -11.37 -7.84
C ASN A 149 8.91 -10.72 -9.23
N GLY A 150 8.81 -9.39 -9.30
CA GLY A 150 8.90 -8.62 -10.54
C GLY A 150 7.64 -8.65 -11.41
N PHE A 151 6.49 -9.06 -10.84
CA PHE A 151 5.21 -8.88 -11.50
C PHE A 151 4.65 -7.51 -11.15
N SER A 152 4.08 -6.84 -12.15
CA SER A 152 3.15 -5.73 -11.96
C SER A 152 1.87 -6.03 -12.73
N PHE A 153 0.75 -5.44 -12.33
CA PHE A 153 -0.51 -5.68 -13.03
C PHE A 153 -1.42 -4.46 -12.96
N GLU A 154 -2.27 -4.36 -13.96
CA GLU A 154 -3.30 -3.32 -14.06
C GLU A 154 -4.59 -3.93 -14.63
N LEU A 155 -5.71 -3.28 -14.37
CA LEU A 155 -6.99 -3.70 -14.96
C LEU A 155 -6.92 -3.48 -16.47
N ALA A 156 -7.28 -4.49 -17.25
CA ALA A 156 -7.17 -4.44 -18.70
C ALA A 156 -8.12 -3.39 -19.31
N ASP A 157 -7.63 -2.66 -20.31
CA ASP A 157 -8.46 -1.71 -21.07
C ASP A 157 -9.59 -2.41 -21.81
N GLY A 158 -10.78 -1.79 -21.84
CA GLY A 158 -11.97 -2.35 -22.49
C GLY A 158 -12.64 -3.46 -21.68
N HIS A 159 -12.34 -3.57 -20.42
CA HIS A 159 -12.98 -4.45 -19.48
C HIS A 159 -14.49 -4.12 -19.41
N GLU A 160 -15.32 -5.03 -19.89
CA GLU A 160 -16.75 -5.04 -19.61
C GLU A 160 -16.97 -5.96 -18.40
N ASP A 161 -17.70 -5.48 -17.39
CA ASP A 161 -18.12 -6.30 -16.25
C ASP A 161 -18.94 -7.48 -16.73
N HIS A 162 -18.29 -8.61 -16.96
CA HIS A 162 -19.01 -9.82 -17.39
C HIS A 162 -19.67 -10.46 -16.18
N LYS A 163 -20.92 -10.08 -15.94
CA LYS A 163 -21.78 -10.74 -14.94
C LYS A 163 -22.51 -11.91 -15.59
N ALA A 164 -21.89 -13.07 -15.65
CA ALA A 164 -22.53 -14.29 -16.07
C ALA A 164 -23.02 -15.05 -14.82
N GLY A 165 -24.32 -15.14 -14.61
CA GLY A 165 -24.90 -15.93 -13.51
C GLY A 165 -24.60 -15.43 -12.09
N GLY A 166 -24.28 -14.14 -11.92
CA GLY A 166 -23.90 -13.54 -10.62
C GLY A 166 -22.39 -13.55 -10.34
N ASP A 167 -21.59 -14.24 -11.13
CA ASP A 167 -20.14 -14.25 -11.02
C ASP A 167 -19.56 -12.95 -11.59
N LEU A 168 -18.59 -12.36 -10.90
CA LEU A 168 -17.80 -11.23 -11.39
C LEU A 168 -16.51 -11.73 -12.01
N MET A 169 -16.19 -11.28 -13.22
CA MET A 169 -14.95 -11.63 -13.92
C MET A 169 -14.22 -10.34 -14.28
N LEU A 170 -12.94 -10.23 -13.85
CA LEU A 170 -12.07 -9.10 -14.11
C LEU A 170 -10.82 -9.58 -14.84
N ASP A 171 -10.48 -8.93 -15.95
CA ASP A 171 -9.26 -9.22 -16.70
C ASP A 171 -8.17 -8.22 -16.32
N TYR A 172 -6.98 -8.73 -16.02
CA TYR A 172 -5.80 -7.95 -15.67
C TYR A 172 -4.67 -8.20 -16.65
N ASP A 173 -3.99 -7.16 -17.07
CA ASP A 173 -2.74 -7.27 -17.80
C ASP A 173 -1.59 -7.35 -16.78
N VAL A 174 -0.97 -8.51 -16.70
CA VAL A 174 0.13 -8.84 -15.78
C VAL A 174 1.44 -8.75 -16.53
N HIS A 175 2.35 -7.93 -16.02
CA HIS A 175 3.66 -7.65 -16.61
C HIS A 175 4.76 -8.33 -15.80
N ARG A 176 5.74 -8.90 -16.49
CA ARG A 176 6.99 -9.40 -15.91
C ARG A 176 8.14 -9.09 -16.86
N GLY A 177 8.96 -8.10 -16.54
CA GLY A 177 9.92 -7.54 -17.51
C GLY A 177 9.18 -7.01 -18.73
N ASP A 178 9.59 -7.45 -19.94
CA ASP A 178 8.98 -7.02 -21.21
C ASP A 178 7.76 -7.89 -21.63
N GLN A 179 7.37 -8.86 -20.81
CA GLN A 179 6.25 -9.75 -21.13
C GLN A 179 4.98 -9.26 -20.45
N THR A 180 3.90 -9.18 -21.23
CA THR A 180 2.54 -8.91 -20.75
C THR A 180 1.67 -10.13 -21.00
N THR A 181 0.96 -10.57 -19.97
CA THR A 181 0.05 -11.70 -20.04
C THR A 181 -1.29 -11.32 -19.43
N ARG A 182 -2.37 -11.56 -20.15
CA ARG A 182 -3.73 -11.35 -19.64
C ARG A 182 -4.11 -12.45 -18.67
N VAL A 183 -4.51 -12.07 -17.46
CA VAL A 183 -4.96 -12.99 -16.40
C VAL A 183 -6.39 -12.63 -16.04
N ARG A 184 -7.27 -13.63 -16.02
CA ARG A 184 -8.66 -13.49 -15.60
C ARG A 184 -8.81 -13.86 -14.13
N VAL A 185 -9.39 -12.97 -13.35
CA VAL A 185 -9.80 -13.23 -11.96
C VAL A 185 -11.31 -13.40 -11.92
N MET A 186 -11.76 -14.51 -11.34
CA MET A 186 -13.17 -14.86 -11.18
C MET A 186 -13.57 -14.82 -9.70
N LEU A 187 -14.56 -14.02 -9.38
CA LEU A 187 -15.19 -13.97 -8.07
C LEU A 187 -16.61 -14.50 -8.16
N PRO A 188 -16.87 -15.74 -7.76
CA PRO A 188 -18.20 -16.35 -7.83
C PRO A 188 -19.25 -15.61 -7.00
N GLY A 189 -20.49 -15.64 -7.45
CA GLY A 189 -21.62 -14.99 -6.77
C GLY A 189 -21.81 -15.49 -5.33
N TYR A 190 -21.60 -16.78 -5.08
CA TYR A 190 -21.70 -17.32 -3.73
C TYR A 190 -20.64 -16.76 -2.77
N VAL A 191 -19.43 -16.43 -3.26
CA VAL A 191 -18.37 -15.78 -2.44
C VAL A 191 -18.79 -14.35 -2.12
N GLN A 192 -19.41 -13.65 -3.09
CA GLN A 192 -19.96 -12.31 -2.85
C GLN A 192 -21.06 -12.34 -1.78
N GLU A 193 -21.89 -13.38 -1.75
CA GLU A 193 -22.90 -13.59 -0.70
C GLU A 193 -22.24 -13.89 0.66
N LEU A 194 -21.18 -14.70 0.70
CA LEU A 194 -20.42 -14.95 1.93
C LEU A 194 -19.80 -13.66 2.48
N VAL A 195 -19.29 -12.80 1.62
CA VAL A 195 -18.75 -11.49 2.02
C VAL A 195 -19.86 -10.62 2.62
N ARG A 196 -21.01 -10.49 1.96
CA ARG A 196 -22.14 -9.70 2.47
C ARG A 196 -22.66 -10.24 3.80
N ALA A 197 -22.75 -11.57 3.92
CA ALA A 197 -23.17 -12.22 5.16
C ALA A 197 -22.18 -11.98 6.32
N HIS A 198 -20.88 -11.98 6.01
CA HIS A 198 -19.83 -11.69 7.01
C HIS A 198 -19.86 -10.20 7.41
N ALA A 199 -20.12 -9.32 6.46
CA ALA A 199 -20.17 -7.87 6.68
C ALA A 199 -21.47 -7.40 7.38
N ASP A 200 -22.46 -8.28 7.53
CA ASP A 200 -23.82 -7.95 8.01
C ASP A 200 -24.43 -6.70 7.31
N THR A 201 -24.15 -6.55 6.02
CA THR A 201 -24.63 -5.43 5.22
C THR A 201 -24.88 -5.83 3.77
N GLU A 202 -25.95 -5.28 3.18
CA GLU A 202 -26.23 -5.43 1.75
C GLU A 202 -25.40 -4.46 0.89
N VAL A 203 -24.99 -3.32 1.47
CA VAL A 203 -24.23 -2.28 0.79
C VAL A 203 -22.82 -2.23 1.32
N LEU A 204 -21.87 -2.70 0.52
CA LEU A 204 -20.46 -2.68 0.88
C LEU A 204 -19.81 -1.30 0.59
N PRO A 205 -18.84 -0.87 1.40
CA PRO A 205 -18.13 0.39 1.20
C PRO A 205 -17.47 0.43 -0.18
N GLY A 206 -17.70 1.51 -0.94
CA GLY A 206 -17.09 1.69 -2.26
C GLY A 206 -17.81 0.98 -3.41
N GLY A 207 -18.88 0.22 -3.17
CA GLY A 207 -19.72 -0.39 -4.20
C GLY A 207 -18.94 -1.38 -5.10
N GLU A 208 -18.99 -1.20 -6.43
CA GLU A 208 -18.31 -2.11 -7.39
C GLU A 208 -16.78 -2.16 -7.22
N ARG A 209 -16.17 -1.08 -6.75
CA ARG A 209 -14.71 -1.02 -6.49
C ARG A 209 -14.26 -1.90 -5.34
N PHE A 210 -15.14 -2.20 -4.40
CA PHE A 210 -14.85 -3.17 -3.33
C PHE A 210 -14.50 -4.54 -3.91
N TRP A 211 -15.27 -5.00 -4.87
CA TRP A 211 -15.05 -6.29 -5.52
C TRP A 211 -13.79 -6.31 -6.37
N GLN A 212 -13.50 -5.19 -7.06
CA GLN A 212 -12.24 -5.03 -7.79
C GLN A 212 -11.04 -5.12 -6.84
N ALA A 213 -11.07 -4.40 -5.71
CA ALA A 213 -10.00 -4.44 -4.71
C ALA A 213 -9.78 -5.85 -4.15
N MET A 214 -10.84 -6.60 -3.91
CA MET A 214 -10.77 -8.00 -3.47
C MET A 214 -10.12 -8.91 -4.53
N CYS A 215 -10.44 -8.73 -5.79
CA CYS A 215 -9.82 -9.47 -6.90
C CYS A 215 -8.33 -9.12 -7.05
N GLU A 216 -7.97 -7.86 -6.89
CA GLU A 216 -6.59 -7.37 -6.94
C GLU A 216 -5.74 -7.92 -5.79
N ASP A 217 -6.27 -7.98 -4.58
CA ASP A 217 -5.61 -8.60 -3.43
C ASP A 217 -5.35 -10.08 -3.65
N ALA A 218 -6.36 -10.80 -4.13
CA ALA A 218 -6.23 -12.22 -4.45
C ALA A 218 -5.18 -12.48 -5.54
N LEU A 219 -5.18 -11.68 -6.63
CA LEU A 219 -4.18 -11.79 -7.70
C LEU A 219 -2.78 -11.47 -7.19
N SER A 220 -2.62 -10.39 -6.45
CA SER A 220 -1.34 -10.01 -5.84
C SER A 220 -0.79 -11.13 -4.95
N SER A 221 -1.64 -11.71 -4.11
CA SER A 221 -1.28 -12.81 -3.22
C SER A 221 -0.86 -14.07 -3.97
N ALA A 222 -1.60 -14.46 -5.01
CA ALA A 222 -1.27 -15.61 -5.85
C ALA A 222 0.06 -15.43 -6.57
N LEU A 223 0.27 -14.30 -7.25
CA LEU A 223 1.52 -13.97 -7.94
C LEU A 223 2.71 -13.95 -6.99
N TRP A 224 2.49 -13.54 -5.74
CA TRP A 224 3.55 -13.49 -4.75
C TRP A 224 3.89 -14.86 -4.17
N GLN A 225 2.90 -15.66 -3.81
CA GLN A 225 3.12 -16.96 -3.17
C GLN A 225 3.75 -17.96 -4.12
N GLU A 226 3.29 -17.99 -5.37
CA GLU A 226 3.71 -18.98 -6.35
C GLU A 226 4.89 -18.49 -7.21
N ALA A 227 5.23 -17.21 -7.19
CA ALA A 227 6.24 -16.59 -8.07
C ALA A 227 6.01 -16.89 -9.58
N ALA A 228 4.78 -17.21 -9.94
CA ALA A 228 4.34 -17.63 -11.26
C ALA A 228 2.94 -17.10 -11.58
N LEU A 229 2.59 -17.10 -12.86
CA LEU A 229 1.22 -16.81 -13.29
C LEU A 229 0.27 -17.95 -12.84
N PRO A 230 -0.99 -17.63 -12.52
CA PRO A 230 -1.99 -18.64 -12.21
C PRO A 230 -2.14 -19.67 -13.35
N PRO A 231 -2.48 -20.92 -13.05
CA PRO A 231 -2.70 -21.96 -14.06
C PRO A 231 -3.70 -21.48 -15.13
N ASN A 232 -3.38 -21.72 -16.41
CA ASN A 232 -4.19 -21.27 -17.55
C ASN A 232 -4.50 -19.77 -17.58
N ASN A 233 -3.72 -18.94 -16.89
CA ASN A 233 -3.95 -17.50 -16.70
C ASN A 233 -5.33 -17.19 -16.10
N GLN A 234 -5.82 -18.05 -15.22
CA GLN A 234 -7.09 -17.88 -14.54
C GLN A 234 -6.90 -18.06 -13.03
N LEU A 235 -7.42 -17.13 -12.26
CA LEU A 235 -7.49 -17.18 -10.81
C LEU A 235 -8.96 -17.19 -10.38
N ARG A 236 -9.37 -18.23 -9.68
CA ARG A 236 -10.70 -18.32 -9.09
C ARG A 236 -10.61 -18.12 -7.57
N ILE A 237 -11.46 -17.28 -7.05
CA ILE A 237 -11.56 -17.02 -5.60
C ILE A 237 -12.67 -17.92 -5.06
N ASP A 238 -12.31 -19.07 -4.47
CA ASP A 238 -13.29 -20.07 -4.06
C ASP A 238 -13.74 -19.94 -2.59
N ASP A 239 -13.01 -19.19 -1.76
CA ASP A 239 -13.35 -19.01 -0.34
C ASP A 239 -12.75 -17.70 0.21
N LEU A 240 -13.26 -17.30 1.38
CA LEU A 240 -12.70 -16.22 2.18
C LEU A 240 -11.53 -16.75 3.01
N THR A 241 -10.31 -16.47 2.56
CA THR A 241 -9.11 -16.79 3.34
C THR A 241 -9.11 -16.04 4.69
N PRO A 242 -8.36 -16.50 5.69
CA PRO A 242 -8.19 -15.73 6.94
C PRO A 242 -7.70 -14.30 6.73
N SER A 243 -6.84 -14.08 5.73
CA SER A 243 -6.38 -12.74 5.32
C SER A 243 -7.52 -11.91 4.76
N THR A 244 -8.33 -12.48 3.86
CA THR A 244 -9.48 -11.78 3.27
C THR A 244 -10.54 -11.42 4.31
N LYS A 245 -10.80 -12.32 5.29
CA LYS A 245 -11.72 -12.02 6.40
C LYS A 245 -11.22 -10.87 7.25
N LYS A 246 -9.95 -10.89 7.63
CA LYS A 246 -9.33 -9.82 8.41
C LYS A 246 -9.35 -8.48 7.66
N TRP A 247 -9.06 -8.50 6.35
CA TRP A 247 -9.18 -7.33 5.50
C TRP A 247 -10.62 -6.79 5.48
N LEU A 248 -11.61 -7.66 5.31
CA LEU A 248 -13.01 -7.32 5.32
C LEU A 248 -13.44 -6.63 6.63
N ASP A 249 -13.05 -7.20 7.77
CA ASP A 249 -13.32 -6.65 9.10
C ASP A 249 -12.75 -5.23 9.26
N SER A 250 -11.55 -5.00 8.76
CA SER A 250 -10.89 -3.69 8.82
C SER A 250 -11.63 -2.66 7.96
N VAL A 251 -11.99 -3.00 6.72
CA VAL A 251 -12.73 -2.11 5.82
C VAL A 251 -14.09 -1.73 6.39
N LEU A 252 -14.78 -2.68 7.00
CA LEU A 252 -16.09 -2.45 7.63
C LEU A 252 -15.99 -1.56 8.87
N THR A 253 -15.00 -1.78 9.72
CA THR A 253 -14.78 -0.99 10.94
C THR A 253 -14.53 0.49 10.61
N ILE A 254 -13.75 0.77 9.58
CA ILE A 254 -13.45 2.12 9.13
C ILE A 254 -14.70 2.83 8.60
N SER A 255 -15.52 2.14 7.81
CA SER A 255 -16.75 2.71 7.25
C SER A 255 -17.79 3.07 8.31
N LEU A 256 -17.83 2.34 9.43
CA LEU A 256 -18.73 2.63 10.55
C LEU A 256 -18.26 3.85 11.37
N GLN A 257 -16.96 4.09 11.49
CA GLN A 257 -16.42 5.26 12.17
C GLN A 257 -16.69 6.56 11.40
N ASP A 258 -16.59 6.52 10.05
CA ASP A 258 -16.93 7.67 9.21
C ASP A 258 -18.42 8.01 9.22
N ALA A 259 -19.30 7.01 9.30
CA ALA A 259 -20.75 7.23 9.40
C ALA A 259 -21.16 7.87 10.75
N GLY A 260 -20.47 7.54 11.85
CA GLY A 260 -20.73 8.11 13.18
C GLY A 260 -20.24 9.55 13.36
N ALA A 261 -19.29 10.00 12.56
CA ALA A 261 -18.74 11.36 12.64
C ALA A 261 -19.66 12.43 11.99
N VAL A 262 -20.60 12.03 11.14
CA VAL A 262 -21.52 12.95 10.45
C VAL A 262 -22.75 13.31 11.32
N GLU A 263 -23.11 12.50 12.31
CA GLU A 263 -24.31 12.73 13.14
C GLU A 263 -24.09 13.67 14.36
N THR A 264 -22.87 14.12 14.64
CA THR A 264 -22.58 14.96 15.82
C THR A 264 -22.50 16.46 15.54
N HIS A 265 -22.86 16.92 14.34
CA HIS A 265 -22.92 18.35 13.98
C HIS A 265 -24.27 18.74 13.33
N ALA A 266 -25.39 18.35 13.95
CA ALA A 266 -26.73 18.87 13.63
C ALA A 266 -27.32 19.54 14.86
#